data_6886959092eed4a0fe8144ade72f831c
#
_entry.id   6886959092eed4a0fe8144ade72f831c
#
_cell.length_a   1.000
_cell.length_b   1.000
_cell.length_c   1.000
_cell.angle_alpha   90.00
_cell.angle_beta   90.00
_cell.angle_gamma   90.00
#
_symmetry.space_group_name_H-M   'P 1'
#
loop_
_entity.id
_entity.type
_entity.pdbx_description
1 polymer ?
#
loop_
_entity_poly.entity_id
_entity_poly.type
_entity_poly.pdbx_seq_one_letter_code
_entity_poly.pdbx_strand_id
1 'polypeptide(L)'
;MQAYLQQQLNSLIKRQIAIIALVVPTLIVISTGCTTKTSINNKPQQTATSQVSAESLPSTLTIASIAITNDSQQQEQLRTLSEYLTKTLKRPVSLQVLKDYNHTVDLLVEEKVQVAILGPLSYIEAKQRNPQIEPIAAPINKSTGRPWYKSAIIANSASGIKTIKDLKGKRLGFVSKLSTSGYMFAVVHLFDLGFNFDTDFASVQFFKSHDNTLVALLDGQVDAVAMELDVYNQAKEAGKINNSYQVIWKSEPIPQTPIVVSQKLPPQLIDELKEAFLSAPVGMLSLAGIPSNGYTLVQDSDYDRVKQVKKQLDEKLGKKK
;
A
#
# COMPACT_ATOMS: atom_id res chain seq x y z
N MET A 1 -27.01 1.19 -17.03
CA MET A 1 -26.28 0.00 -16.57
C MET A 1 -26.16 -1.07 -17.65
N GLN A 2 -27.25 -1.43 -18.36
CA GLN A 2 -27.19 -2.42 -19.47
C GLN A 2 -26.29 -2.00 -20.65
N ALA A 3 -26.30 -0.73 -21.07
CA ALA A 3 -25.47 -0.26 -22.18
C ALA A 3 -23.95 -0.33 -21.89
N TYR A 4 -23.54 -0.12 -20.65
CA TYR A 4 -22.13 -0.22 -20.23
C TYR A 4 -21.62 -1.67 -20.22
N LEU A 5 -22.46 -2.60 -19.77
CA LEU A 5 -22.15 -4.04 -19.82
C LEU A 5 -22.03 -4.56 -21.25
N GLN A 6 -22.89 -4.09 -22.16
CA GLN A 6 -22.83 -4.47 -23.58
C GLN A 6 -21.55 -3.96 -24.26
N GLN A 7 -21.07 -2.76 -23.89
CA GLN A 7 -19.84 -2.20 -24.43
C GLN A 7 -18.60 -2.96 -23.96
N GLN A 8 -18.56 -3.43 -22.72
CA GLN A 8 -17.49 -4.27 -22.18
C GLN A 8 -17.45 -5.65 -22.84
N LEU A 9 -18.61 -6.27 -23.04
CA LEU A 9 -18.73 -7.58 -23.71
C LEU A 9 -18.23 -7.53 -25.16
N ASN A 10 -18.57 -6.49 -25.90
CA ASN A 10 -18.13 -6.30 -27.29
C ASN A 10 -16.61 -6.04 -27.41
N SER A 11 -15.97 -5.46 -26.37
CA SER A 11 -14.54 -5.24 -26.35
C SER A 11 -13.75 -6.55 -26.12
N LEU A 12 -14.30 -7.46 -25.32
CA LEU A 12 -13.73 -8.79 -25.05
C LEU A 12 -13.80 -9.69 -26.28
N ILE A 13 -14.92 -9.66 -27.01
CA ILE A 13 -15.13 -10.47 -28.24
C ILE A 13 -14.17 -10.02 -29.35
N LYS A 14 -13.92 -8.71 -29.50
CA LYS A 14 -12.97 -8.19 -30.52
C LYS A 14 -11.51 -8.55 -30.24
N ARG A 15 -11.12 -8.79 -28.98
CA ARG A 15 -9.76 -9.22 -28.61
C ARG A 15 -9.47 -10.70 -28.88
N GLN A 16 -10.50 -11.55 -28.94
CA GLN A 16 -10.33 -12.99 -29.20
C GLN A 16 -10.25 -13.35 -30.70
N ILE A 17 -10.69 -12.47 -31.62
CA ILE A 17 -10.71 -12.75 -33.08
C ILE A 17 -9.36 -12.41 -33.75
N ALA A 18 -8.44 -11.74 -33.08
CA ALA A 18 -7.16 -11.29 -33.67
C ALA A 18 -5.99 -12.31 -33.58
N ILE A 19 -6.21 -13.53 -33.08
CA ILE A 19 -5.13 -14.53 -32.85
C ILE A 19 -5.17 -15.72 -33.82
N ILE A 20 -6.10 -15.76 -34.79
CA ILE A 20 -6.17 -16.87 -35.76
C ILE A 20 -5.96 -16.34 -37.17
N ALA A 21 -4.70 -16.10 -37.56
CA ALA A 21 -4.24 -16.12 -38.95
C ALA A 21 -2.73 -15.81 -39.01
N LEU A 22 -1.86 -16.80 -38.94
CA LEU A 22 -0.60 -16.87 -39.71
C LEU A 22 0.04 -18.25 -39.51
N VAL A 23 -0.36 -19.22 -40.35
CA VAL A 23 0.38 -20.44 -40.62
C VAL A 23 0.87 -20.33 -42.04
N VAL A 24 2.18 -20.18 -42.22
CA VAL A 24 2.87 -20.24 -43.52
C VAL A 24 3.70 -21.54 -43.55
N PRO A 25 3.58 -22.39 -44.56
CA PRO A 25 4.34 -23.64 -44.67
C PRO A 25 5.74 -23.35 -45.18
N THR A 26 6.77 -23.86 -44.49
CA THR A 26 8.15 -23.80 -44.93
C THR A 26 8.50 -25.06 -45.74
N LEU A 27 8.96 -24.83 -46.96
CA LEU A 27 9.41 -25.82 -47.92
C LEU A 27 10.70 -26.54 -47.44
N ILE A 28 10.70 -27.86 -47.52
CA ILE A 28 11.86 -28.71 -47.29
C ILE A 28 12.70 -28.78 -48.58
N VAL A 29 13.96 -28.38 -48.51
CA VAL A 29 14.96 -28.65 -49.56
C VAL A 29 15.92 -29.73 -49.02
N ILE A 30 15.86 -30.90 -49.67
CA ILE A 30 16.80 -32.00 -49.45
C ILE A 30 17.98 -31.80 -50.40
N SER A 31 19.19 -31.64 -49.86
CA SER A 31 20.42 -31.75 -50.63
C SER A 31 21.28 -32.89 -50.06
N THR A 32 21.45 -33.91 -50.87
CA THR A 32 22.41 -35.03 -50.73
C THR A 32 23.81 -34.56 -51.08
N GLY A 33 24.80 -34.85 -50.21
CA GLY A 33 26.22 -34.60 -50.51
C GLY A 33 27.15 -35.51 -49.67
N CYS A 34 27.99 -36.26 -50.36
CA CYS A 34 28.81 -37.38 -49.93
C CYS A 34 29.92 -37.11 -48.92
N THR A 35 30.06 -38.07 -48.04
CA THR A 35 31.26 -38.66 -47.38
C THR A 35 32.63 -38.00 -47.53
N THR A 36 33.25 -37.70 -46.36
CA THR A 36 34.65 -38.03 -46.08
C THR A 36 34.83 -38.27 -44.56
N LYS A 37 35.43 -39.43 -44.24
CA LYS A 37 35.83 -39.82 -42.89
C LYS A 37 37.04 -39.04 -42.45
N THR A 38 36.98 -38.31 -41.38
CA THR A 38 38.12 -37.92 -40.56
C THR A 38 37.78 -38.13 -39.09
N SER A 39 38.50 -39.05 -38.47
CA SER A 39 38.43 -39.43 -37.10
C SER A 39 39.06 -38.29 -36.26
N ILE A 40 38.26 -37.61 -35.46
CA ILE A 40 38.76 -36.72 -34.41
C ILE A 40 38.04 -37.09 -33.11
N ASN A 41 38.86 -37.44 -32.15
CA ASN A 41 38.53 -37.79 -30.78
C ASN A 41 37.89 -36.57 -30.09
N ASN A 42 36.56 -36.54 -29.92
CA ASN A 42 35.88 -35.50 -29.16
C ASN A 42 35.37 -36.08 -27.84
N LYS A 43 36.09 -35.71 -26.77
CA LYS A 43 35.63 -35.76 -25.40
C LYS A 43 34.32 -34.96 -25.30
N PRO A 44 33.28 -35.48 -24.64
CA PRO A 44 32.03 -34.73 -24.50
C PRO A 44 32.29 -33.45 -23.71
N GLN A 45 32.14 -32.31 -24.36
CA GLN A 45 32.08 -31.02 -23.71
C GLN A 45 30.73 -30.92 -23.04
N GLN A 46 30.70 -31.08 -21.71
CA GLN A 46 29.55 -30.80 -20.89
C GLN A 46 29.19 -29.33 -21.12
N THR A 47 28.07 -29.10 -21.77
CA THR A 47 27.39 -27.80 -21.79
C THR A 47 27.06 -27.48 -20.35
N ALA A 48 27.82 -26.58 -19.75
CA ALA A 48 27.48 -26.00 -18.46
C ALA A 48 26.15 -25.21 -18.64
N THR A 49 25.07 -25.89 -18.36
CA THR A 49 23.80 -25.19 -18.09
C THR A 49 24.08 -24.32 -16.88
N SER A 50 24.17 -23.01 -17.07
CA SER A 50 24.22 -22.03 -16.00
C SER A 50 22.94 -22.21 -15.21
N GLN A 51 22.99 -23.03 -14.15
CA GLN A 51 22.01 -22.99 -13.09
C GLN A 51 22.17 -21.59 -12.48
N VAL A 52 21.27 -20.67 -12.86
CA VAL A 52 20.96 -19.50 -12.05
C VAL A 52 20.62 -20.09 -10.70
N SER A 53 21.51 -19.89 -9.72
CA SER A 53 21.28 -20.27 -8.35
C SER A 53 19.99 -19.56 -7.93
N ALA A 54 18.89 -20.31 -7.82
CA ALA A 54 17.71 -19.85 -7.16
C ALA A 54 18.16 -19.52 -5.72
N GLU A 55 18.29 -18.25 -5.41
CA GLU A 55 18.48 -17.80 -4.04
C GLU A 55 17.39 -18.48 -3.22
N SER A 56 17.78 -19.34 -2.30
CA SER A 56 16.82 -20.14 -1.53
C SER A 56 15.91 -19.18 -0.79
N LEU A 57 14.61 -19.24 -1.09
CA LEU A 57 13.60 -18.50 -0.36
C LEU A 57 13.79 -18.71 1.14
N PRO A 58 13.64 -17.66 1.96
CA PRO A 58 13.67 -17.83 3.41
C PRO A 58 12.64 -18.87 3.82
N SER A 59 13.01 -19.72 4.76
CA SER A 59 12.13 -20.78 5.29
C SER A 59 10.82 -20.22 5.87
N THR A 60 10.83 -18.98 6.34
CA THR A 60 9.68 -18.23 6.84
C THR A 60 9.51 -16.95 6.02
N LEU A 61 8.31 -16.73 5.49
CA LEU A 61 7.95 -15.49 4.83
C LEU A 61 7.65 -14.43 5.89
N THR A 62 8.44 -13.36 5.92
CA THR A 62 8.24 -12.27 6.88
C THR A 62 7.48 -11.12 6.23
N ILE A 63 6.39 -10.72 6.86
CA ILE A 63 5.56 -9.58 6.46
C ILE A 63 5.69 -8.48 7.51
N ALA A 64 6.17 -7.31 7.15
CA ALA A 64 6.18 -6.13 8.01
C ALA A 64 4.90 -5.31 7.82
N SER A 65 4.34 -4.83 8.90
CA SER A 65 3.19 -3.92 8.91
C SER A 65 3.43 -2.72 9.80
N ILE A 66 2.99 -1.54 9.37
CA ILE A 66 2.98 -0.36 10.22
C ILE A 66 1.85 -0.50 11.25
N ALA A 67 2.13 -0.17 12.52
CA ALA A 67 1.10 -0.06 13.54
C ALA A 67 0.23 1.18 13.27
N ILE A 68 -1.02 0.98 12.90
CA ILE A 68 -1.99 2.08 12.76
C ILE A 68 -2.70 2.31 14.09
N THR A 69 -2.98 1.23 14.83
CA THR A 69 -3.58 1.25 16.16
C THR A 69 -2.68 0.52 17.16
N ASN A 70 -2.82 0.82 18.44
CA ASN A 70 -2.09 0.11 19.52
C ASN A 70 -2.95 -0.97 20.18
N ASP A 71 -4.07 -1.35 19.54
CA ASP A 71 -5.10 -2.20 20.11
C ASP A 71 -4.67 -3.69 20.10
N SER A 72 -4.97 -4.41 21.18
CA SER A 72 -4.86 -5.88 21.25
C SER A 72 -5.70 -6.58 20.16
N GLN A 73 -6.79 -5.94 19.72
CA GLN A 73 -7.62 -6.40 18.62
C GLN A 73 -6.84 -6.42 17.29
N GLN A 74 -6.01 -5.41 16.99
CA GLN A 74 -5.16 -5.41 15.80
C GLN A 74 -4.15 -6.57 15.83
N GLN A 75 -3.55 -6.85 16.99
CA GLN A 75 -2.61 -7.97 17.13
C GLN A 75 -3.29 -9.31 16.86
N GLU A 76 -4.48 -9.52 17.38
CA GLU A 76 -5.25 -10.75 17.15
C GLU A 76 -5.65 -10.92 15.69
N GLN A 77 -6.05 -9.84 15.07
CA GLN A 77 -6.39 -9.84 13.65
C GLN A 77 -5.16 -10.15 12.78
N LEU A 78 -3.99 -9.60 13.08
CA LEU A 78 -2.74 -9.90 12.38
C LEU A 78 -2.32 -11.37 12.60
N ARG A 79 -2.54 -11.92 13.78
CA ARG A 79 -2.35 -13.34 14.05
C ARG A 79 -3.24 -14.19 13.13
N THR A 80 -4.53 -13.84 13.04
CA THR A 80 -5.49 -14.52 12.16
C THR A 80 -5.06 -14.45 10.68
N LEU A 81 -4.57 -13.31 10.22
CA LEU A 81 -4.03 -13.17 8.86
C LEU A 81 -2.78 -14.03 8.65
N SER A 82 -1.86 -14.05 9.63
CA SER A 82 -0.65 -14.90 9.57
C SER A 82 -0.99 -16.38 9.47
N GLU A 83 -1.93 -16.86 10.27
CA GLU A 83 -2.41 -18.25 10.24
C GLU A 83 -3.08 -18.61 8.91
N TYR A 84 -3.94 -17.72 8.40
CA TYR A 84 -4.57 -17.87 7.10
C TYR A 84 -3.53 -17.99 5.98
N LEU A 85 -2.57 -17.04 5.92
CA LEU A 85 -1.52 -17.05 4.91
C LEU A 85 -0.61 -18.28 5.04
N THR A 86 -0.25 -18.69 6.26
CA THR A 86 0.55 -19.92 6.50
C THR A 86 -0.14 -21.15 5.91
N LYS A 87 -1.44 -21.29 6.15
CA LYS A 87 -2.24 -22.40 5.62
C LYS A 87 -2.36 -22.36 4.10
N THR A 88 -2.64 -21.17 3.55
CA THR A 88 -2.90 -20.96 2.11
C THR A 88 -1.63 -21.13 1.29
N LEU A 89 -0.51 -20.53 1.72
CA LEU A 89 0.79 -20.58 1.05
C LEU A 89 1.59 -21.85 1.38
N LYS A 90 1.11 -22.70 2.29
CA LYS A 90 1.78 -23.95 2.75
C LYS A 90 3.23 -23.71 3.20
N ARG A 91 3.49 -22.55 3.81
CA ARG A 91 4.79 -22.16 4.37
C ARG A 91 4.61 -21.28 5.60
N PRO A 92 5.55 -21.28 6.56
CA PRO A 92 5.47 -20.40 7.70
C PRO A 92 5.41 -18.92 7.26
N VAL A 93 4.46 -18.16 7.82
CA VAL A 93 4.35 -16.71 7.64
C VAL A 93 4.44 -16.06 9.00
N SER A 94 5.33 -15.08 9.15
CA SER A 94 5.48 -14.26 10.35
C SER A 94 5.07 -12.83 10.06
N LEU A 95 4.20 -12.26 10.89
CA LEU A 95 3.79 -10.87 10.83
C LEU A 95 4.47 -10.06 11.93
N GLN A 96 5.17 -8.98 11.53
CA GLN A 96 5.83 -8.04 12.43
C GLN A 96 5.13 -6.69 12.37
N VAL A 97 4.63 -6.20 13.50
CA VAL A 97 4.04 -4.86 13.63
C VAL A 97 5.09 -3.90 14.14
N LEU A 98 5.36 -2.87 13.37
CA LEU A 98 6.40 -1.88 13.65
C LEU A 98 5.75 -0.52 13.93
N LYS A 99 6.20 0.14 15.00
CA LYS A 99 5.69 1.46 15.41
C LYS A 99 6.31 2.62 14.63
N ASP A 100 7.39 2.36 13.91
CA ASP A 100 8.12 3.36 13.14
C ASP A 100 7.95 3.15 11.64
N TYR A 101 7.43 4.17 10.97
CA TYR A 101 7.18 4.19 9.52
C TYR A 101 8.48 4.06 8.72
N ASN A 102 9.55 4.79 9.13
CA ASN A 102 10.84 4.73 8.42
C ASN A 102 11.45 3.34 8.56
N HIS A 103 11.44 2.78 9.76
CA HIS A 103 11.99 1.45 10.00
C HIS A 103 11.27 0.37 9.17
N THR A 104 9.94 0.46 9.02
CA THR A 104 9.19 -0.48 8.17
C THR A 104 9.60 -0.35 6.70
N VAL A 105 9.76 0.88 6.21
CA VAL A 105 10.26 1.15 4.86
C VAL A 105 11.68 0.61 4.68
N ASP A 106 12.57 0.86 5.65
CA ASP A 106 13.97 0.41 5.62
C ASP A 106 14.08 -1.12 5.50
N LEU A 107 13.31 -1.85 6.30
CA LEU A 107 13.30 -3.33 6.26
C LEU A 107 12.91 -3.87 4.88
N LEU A 108 11.93 -3.26 4.22
CA LEU A 108 11.53 -3.67 2.88
C LEU A 108 12.56 -3.28 1.82
N VAL A 109 13.06 -2.05 1.87
CA VAL A 109 14.06 -1.54 0.91
C VAL A 109 15.36 -2.33 0.98
N GLU A 110 15.78 -2.71 2.18
CA GLU A 110 16.97 -3.52 2.46
C GLU A 110 16.71 -5.04 2.32
N GLU A 111 15.49 -5.42 1.91
CA GLU A 111 15.08 -6.82 1.69
C GLU A 111 15.17 -7.73 2.94
N LYS A 112 15.17 -7.13 4.12
CA LYS A 112 15.12 -7.83 5.41
C LYS A 112 13.74 -8.46 5.67
N VAL A 113 12.71 -7.96 4.98
CA VAL A 113 11.38 -8.56 4.89
C VAL A 113 10.98 -8.69 3.42
N GLN A 114 10.20 -9.71 3.10
CA GLN A 114 9.81 -10.02 1.73
C GLN A 114 8.55 -9.30 1.27
N VAL A 115 7.69 -9.01 2.24
CA VAL A 115 6.38 -8.37 2.03
C VAL A 115 6.23 -7.27 3.08
N ALA A 116 5.62 -6.17 2.70
CA ALA A 116 5.22 -5.16 3.66
C ALA A 116 3.80 -4.65 3.37
N ILE A 117 3.15 -4.19 4.42
CA ILE A 117 1.86 -3.52 4.33
C ILE A 117 2.12 -2.07 4.73
N LEU A 118 2.10 -1.17 3.74
CA LEU A 118 2.54 0.21 3.88
C LEU A 118 1.42 1.19 3.56
N GLY A 119 1.39 2.34 4.24
CA GLY A 119 0.59 3.46 3.75
C GLY A 119 1.03 3.89 2.34
N PRO A 120 0.14 4.46 1.50
CA PRO A 120 0.47 4.81 0.12
C PRO A 120 1.70 5.72 -0.03
N LEU A 121 1.89 6.70 0.85
CA LEU A 121 3.10 7.55 0.83
C LEU A 121 4.36 6.75 1.20
N SER A 122 4.28 5.87 2.20
CA SER A 122 5.39 5.00 2.60
C SER A 122 5.77 4.03 1.47
N TYR A 123 4.78 3.52 0.71
CA TYR A 123 5.03 2.72 -0.49
C TYR A 123 5.79 3.52 -1.55
N ILE A 124 5.37 4.75 -1.85
CA ILE A 124 6.04 5.59 -2.84
C ILE A 124 7.47 5.89 -2.41
N GLU A 125 7.70 6.15 -1.13
CA GLU A 125 9.05 6.36 -0.58
C GLU A 125 9.92 5.09 -0.72
N ALA A 126 9.35 3.92 -0.40
CA ALA A 126 10.05 2.64 -0.56
C ALA A 126 10.42 2.38 -2.03
N LYS A 127 9.48 2.60 -2.97
CA LYS A 127 9.69 2.42 -4.41
C LYS A 127 10.72 3.39 -5.00
N GLN A 128 10.78 4.64 -4.53
CA GLN A 128 11.81 5.61 -4.94
C GLN A 128 13.22 5.15 -4.53
N ARG A 129 13.35 4.49 -3.37
CA ARG A 129 14.62 3.97 -2.86
C ARG A 129 14.99 2.60 -3.44
N ASN A 130 13.98 1.77 -3.75
CA ASN A 130 14.15 0.48 -4.40
C ASN A 130 13.06 0.29 -5.48
N PRO A 131 13.38 0.57 -6.78
CA PRO A 131 12.42 0.45 -7.88
C PRO A 131 11.85 -0.96 -8.12
N GLN A 132 12.45 -2.00 -7.50
CA GLN A 132 11.96 -3.37 -7.57
C GLN A 132 10.74 -3.63 -6.66
N ILE A 133 10.32 -2.66 -5.84
CA ILE A 133 9.16 -2.79 -4.98
C ILE A 133 7.89 -2.49 -5.77
N GLU A 134 6.92 -3.42 -5.71
CA GLU A 134 5.63 -3.31 -6.41
C GLU A 134 4.45 -3.60 -5.48
N PRO A 135 3.32 -2.89 -5.66
CA PRO A 135 2.09 -3.20 -4.96
C PRO A 135 1.40 -4.37 -5.67
N ILE A 136 0.82 -5.30 -4.92
CA ILE A 136 0.15 -6.47 -5.49
C ILE A 136 -1.33 -6.53 -5.16
N ALA A 137 -1.75 -6.09 -3.98
CA ALA A 137 -3.13 -6.10 -3.54
C ALA A 137 -3.39 -4.97 -2.56
N ALA A 138 -4.66 -4.61 -2.39
CA ALA A 138 -5.12 -3.69 -1.35
C ALA A 138 -6.50 -4.12 -0.82
N PRO A 139 -6.82 -3.85 0.46
CA PRO A 139 -8.11 -4.18 1.02
C PRO A 139 -9.21 -3.30 0.41
N ILE A 140 -10.41 -3.87 0.30
CA ILE A 140 -11.62 -3.14 -0.06
C ILE A 140 -12.24 -2.61 1.24
N ASN A 141 -12.41 -1.31 1.34
CA ASN A 141 -13.01 -0.67 2.51
C ASN A 141 -14.47 -1.08 2.65
N LYS A 142 -14.85 -1.58 3.83
CA LYS A 142 -16.21 -2.08 4.10
C LYS A 142 -17.28 -1.00 3.97
N SER A 143 -16.98 0.23 4.39
CA SER A 143 -17.94 1.34 4.38
C SER A 143 -18.23 1.88 2.99
N THR A 144 -17.25 1.83 2.08
CA THR A 144 -17.36 2.37 0.73
C THR A 144 -17.56 1.31 -0.35
N GLY A 145 -17.23 0.04 -0.07
CA GLY A 145 -17.17 -1.04 -1.05
C GLY A 145 -16.09 -0.83 -2.12
N ARG A 146 -15.08 0.01 -1.83
CA ARG A 146 -14.03 0.41 -2.76
C ARG A 146 -12.64 0.34 -2.12
N PRO A 147 -11.56 0.20 -2.90
CA PRO A 147 -10.20 0.18 -2.39
C PRO A 147 -9.65 1.59 -2.16
N TRP A 148 -10.39 2.41 -1.41
CA TRP A 148 -9.96 3.75 -1.02
C TRP A 148 -10.49 4.18 0.34
N TYR A 149 -9.85 5.19 0.91
CA TYR A 149 -10.19 5.80 2.19
C TYR A 149 -10.02 7.33 2.11
N LYS A 150 -10.16 8.06 3.22
CA LYS A 150 -10.01 9.52 3.26
C LYS A 150 -9.15 9.97 4.44
N SER A 151 -8.39 11.04 4.21
CA SER A 151 -7.83 11.88 5.27
C SER A 151 -8.90 12.80 5.81
N ALA A 152 -8.81 13.11 7.10
CA ALA A 152 -9.64 14.12 7.73
C ALA A 152 -8.84 14.97 8.71
N ILE A 153 -9.24 16.23 8.89
CA ILE A 153 -8.83 17.06 10.03
C ILE A 153 -9.97 17.08 11.02
N ILE A 154 -9.70 16.61 12.24
CA ILE A 154 -10.63 16.56 13.36
C ILE A 154 -10.20 17.61 14.37
N ALA A 155 -11.15 18.40 14.85
CA ALA A 155 -10.93 19.44 15.84
C ALA A 155 -11.82 19.26 17.06
N ASN A 156 -11.31 19.67 18.21
CA ASN A 156 -12.11 19.83 19.42
C ASN A 156 -12.83 21.19 19.36
N SER A 157 -14.16 21.18 19.29
CA SER A 157 -14.97 22.41 19.24
C SER A 157 -14.84 23.28 20.49
N ALA A 158 -14.48 22.69 21.65
CA ALA A 158 -14.20 23.44 22.88
C ALA A 158 -12.96 24.36 22.74
N SER A 159 -12.06 24.07 21.76
CA SER A 159 -10.93 24.94 21.43
C SER A 159 -11.32 26.13 20.52
N GLY A 160 -12.63 26.32 20.25
CA GLY A 160 -13.14 27.39 19.40
C GLY A 160 -12.97 27.16 17.91
N ILE A 161 -12.58 25.94 17.48
CA ILE A 161 -12.36 25.56 16.10
C ILE A 161 -13.67 25.05 15.49
N LYS A 162 -14.17 25.71 14.45
CA LYS A 162 -15.36 25.31 13.68
C LYS A 162 -15.03 25.07 12.21
N THR A 163 -14.01 25.73 11.71
CA THR A 163 -13.57 25.68 10.31
C THR A 163 -12.05 25.55 10.23
N ILE A 164 -11.53 25.25 9.05
CA ILE A 164 -10.07 25.21 8.80
C ILE A 164 -9.38 26.54 9.14
N LYS A 165 -10.06 27.68 8.91
CA LYS A 165 -9.47 29.00 9.18
C LYS A 165 -9.17 29.24 10.65
N ASP A 166 -9.92 28.57 11.54
CA ASP A 166 -9.78 28.70 12.99
C ASP A 166 -8.56 27.94 13.54
N LEU A 167 -7.84 27.22 12.68
CA LEU A 167 -6.59 26.50 13.04
C LEU A 167 -5.42 27.47 13.29
N LYS A 168 -5.50 28.76 12.89
CA LYS A 168 -4.44 29.73 13.19
C LYS A 168 -4.26 29.92 14.68
N GLY A 169 -2.99 29.82 15.14
CA GLY A 169 -2.64 29.92 16.55
C GLY A 169 -2.97 28.66 17.37
N LYS A 170 -3.42 27.57 16.76
CA LYS A 170 -3.77 26.32 17.43
C LYS A 170 -2.64 25.30 17.42
N ARG A 171 -2.72 24.33 18.32
CA ARG A 171 -1.79 23.18 18.39
C ARG A 171 -2.32 22.09 17.46
N LEU A 172 -1.48 21.67 16.49
CA LEU A 172 -1.84 20.69 15.46
C LEU A 172 -1.06 19.41 15.63
N GLY A 173 -1.77 18.28 15.59
CA GLY A 173 -1.20 16.93 15.69
C GLY A 173 -1.24 16.17 14.37
N PHE A 174 -0.16 15.45 14.08
CA PHE A 174 -0.01 14.55 12.94
C PHE A 174 0.44 13.16 13.37
N VAL A 175 0.28 12.18 12.51
CA VAL A 175 0.70 10.79 12.76
C VAL A 175 2.22 10.65 12.55
N SER A 176 2.67 10.79 11.31
CA SER A 176 4.08 10.66 10.88
C SER A 176 4.28 11.41 9.58
N LYS A 177 5.49 11.90 9.31
CA LYS A 177 5.83 12.52 8.01
C LYS A 177 5.67 11.57 6.82
N LEU A 178 5.64 10.27 7.04
CA LEU A 178 5.36 9.24 6.03
C LEU A 178 3.90 8.76 6.03
N SER A 179 3.01 9.37 6.82
CA SER A 179 1.58 9.05 6.77
C SER A 179 0.89 9.82 5.65
N THR A 180 0.16 9.10 4.81
CA THR A 180 -0.60 9.69 3.71
C THR A 180 -1.76 10.54 4.23
N SER A 181 -2.65 9.95 5.05
CA SER A 181 -3.84 10.62 5.58
C SER A 181 -3.55 11.42 6.85
N GLY A 182 -2.65 10.91 7.70
CA GLY A 182 -2.31 11.58 8.96
C GLY A 182 -1.25 12.66 8.82
N TYR A 183 -0.86 13.04 7.60
CA TYR A 183 0.08 14.13 7.34
C TYR A 183 -0.07 14.69 5.93
N MET A 184 0.35 14.00 4.88
CA MET A 184 0.60 14.56 3.56
C MET A 184 -0.60 15.31 2.97
N PHE A 185 -1.78 14.66 2.88
CA PHE A 185 -2.97 15.27 2.29
C PHE A 185 -3.45 16.49 3.08
N ALA A 186 -3.41 16.42 4.42
CA ALA A 186 -3.81 17.53 5.28
C ALA A 186 -2.83 18.71 5.14
N VAL A 187 -1.52 18.44 5.12
CA VAL A 187 -0.48 19.49 4.99
C VAL A 187 -0.56 20.19 3.64
N VAL A 188 -0.70 19.44 2.54
CA VAL A 188 -0.86 20.04 1.21
C VAL A 188 -2.11 20.93 1.16
N HIS A 189 -3.23 20.45 1.70
CA HIS A 189 -4.46 21.24 1.77
C HIS A 189 -4.28 22.54 2.58
N LEU A 190 -3.61 22.48 3.73
CA LEU A 190 -3.33 23.67 4.54
C LEU A 190 -2.42 24.67 3.79
N PHE A 191 -1.39 24.19 3.11
CA PHE A 191 -0.55 25.03 2.24
C PHE A 191 -1.36 25.67 1.10
N ASP A 192 -2.29 24.95 0.47
CA ASP A 192 -3.14 25.48 -0.61
C ASP A 192 -4.08 26.59 -0.11
N LEU A 193 -4.44 26.55 1.17
CA LEU A 193 -5.19 27.63 1.85
C LEU A 193 -4.31 28.77 2.36
N GLY A 194 -2.99 28.74 2.12
CA GLY A 194 -2.06 29.78 2.50
C GLY A 194 -1.56 29.72 3.94
N PHE A 195 -1.70 28.58 4.62
CA PHE A 195 -1.10 28.40 5.96
C PHE A 195 0.42 28.30 5.86
N ASN A 196 1.09 29.00 6.76
CA ASN A 196 2.53 28.87 6.99
C ASN A 196 2.79 28.04 8.26
N PHE A 197 3.45 26.89 8.11
CA PHE A 197 3.68 25.97 9.22
C PHE A 197 4.67 26.51 10.27
N ASP A 198 5.51 27.46 9.90
CA ASP A 198 6.49 28.06 10.83
C ASP A 198 5.86 29.14 11.73
N THR A 199 4.75 29.76 11.30
CA THR A 199 4.19 30.95 11.97
C THR A 199 2.73 30.84 12.36
N ASP A 200 1.92 30.03 11.66
CA ASP A 200 0.47 30.02 11.84
C ASP A 200 -0.02 29.05 12.93
N PHE A 201 0.85 28.19 13.46
CA PHE A 201 0.47 27.23 14.49
C PHE A 201 1.22 27.49 15.81
N ALA A 202 0.53 27.33 16.94
CA ALA A 202 1.17 27.40 18.26
C ALA A 202 2.21 26.25 18.44
N SER A 203 1.88 25.07 17.91
CA SER A 203 2.81 23.95 17.82
C SER A 203 2.35 22.93 16.77
N VAL A 204 3.31 22.16 16.24
CA VAL A 204 3.06 21.00 15.37
C VAL A 204 3.75 19.79 15.98
N GLN A 205 3.00 18.70 16.24
CA GLN A 205 3.49 17.53 16.94
C GLN A 205 3.17 16.25 16.16
N PHE A 206 3.98 15.19 16.39
CA PHE A 206 3.82 13.88 15.73
C PHE A 206 3.68 12.77 16.77
N PHE A 207 2.66 11.92 16.63
CA PHE A 207 2.26 10.92 17.63
C PHE A 207 2.46 9.47 17.20
N LYS A 208 3.05 9.23 16.00
CA LYS A 208 3.50 7.93 15.47
C LYS A 208 2.40 6.97 15.00
N SER A 209 1.19 6.98 15.58
CA SER A 209 0.06 6.17 15.14
C SER A 209 -1.23 6.98 15.12
N HIS A 210 -2.26 6.50 14.42
CA HIS A 210 -3.57 7.15 14.39
C HIS A 210 -4.22 7.16 15.77
N ASP A 211 -4.11 6.07 16.53
CA ASP A 211 -4.65 5.99 17.91
C ASP A 211 -3.98 6.98 18.83
N ASN A 212 -2.64 7.03 18.84
CA ASN A 212 -1.95 8.00 19.70
C ASN A 212 -2.29 9.44 19.31
N THR A 213 -2.48 9.70 18.00
CA THR A 213 -2.89 11.01 17.52
C THR A 213 -4.30 11.37 18.00
N LEU A 214 -5.21 10.40 18.00
CA LEU A 214 -6.55 10.57 18.55
C LEU A 214 -6.50 10.79 20.06
N VAL A 215 -5.75 9.96 20.79
CA VAL A 215 -5.59 10.11 22.26
C VAL A 215 -5.03 11.50 22.60
N ALA A 216 -4.03 11.98 21.87
CA ALA A 216 -3.47 13.32 22.09
C ALA A 216 -4.51 14.44 21.89
N LEU A 217 -5.47 14.28 20.96
CA LEU A 217 -6.59 15.20 20.78
C LEU A 217 -7.57 15.11 21.97
N LEU A 218 -7.92 13.88 22.41
CA LEU A 218 -8.86 13.64 23.50
C LEU A 218 -8.31 14.15 24.84
N ASP A 219 -7.00 13.98 25.07
CA ASP A 219 -6.29 14.46 26.25
C ASP A 219 -6.01 15.98 26.23
N GLY A 220 -6.39 16.67 25.16
CA GLY A 220 -6.16 18.11 25.01
C GLY A 220 -4.69 18.51 24.83
N GLN A 221 -3.81 17.58 24.43
CA GLN A 221 -2.40 17.89 24.09
C GLN A 221 -2.34 18.76 22.84
N VAL A 222 -3.26 18.55 21.90
CA VAL A 222 -3.45 19.33 20.66
C VAL A 222 -4.93 19.71 20.49
N ASP A 223 -5.19 20.73 19.68
CA ASP A 223 -6.54 21.27 19.47
C ASP A 223 -7.20 20.69 18.22
N ALA A 224 -6.39 20.23 17.28
CA ALA A 224 -6.84 19.52 16.08
C ALA A 224 -5.79 18.50 15.62
N VAL A 225 -6.24 17.47 14.89
CA VAL A 225 -5.37 16.42 14.35
C VAL A 225 -5.73 16.09 12.91
N ALA A 226 -4.73 15.65 12.14
CA ALA A 226 -4.97 14.99 10.87
C ALA A 226 -4.84 13.47 11.05
N MET A 227 -5.81 12.72 10.51
CA MET A 227 -5.83 11.27 10.63
C MET A 227 -6.69 10.60 9.54
N GLU A 228 -6.70 9.29 9.51
CA GLU A 228 -7.63 8.52 8.69
C GLU A 228 -9.06 8.66 9.21
N LEU A 229 -9.99 9.00 8.30
CA LEU A 229 -11.39 9.25 8.66
C LEU A 229 -12.07 8.01 9.27
N ASP A 230 -11.74 6.82 8.79
CA ASP A 230 -12.39 5.59 9.25
C ASP A 230 -11.98 5.23 10.68
N VAL A 231 -10.75 5.55 11.11
CA VAL A 231 -10.32 5.42 12.53
C VAL A 231 -11.15 6.34 13.42
N TYR A 232 -11.38 7.60 13.00
CA TYR A 232 -12.26 8.50 13.73
C TYR A 232 -13.70 7.98 13.80
N ASN A 233 -14.26 7.51 12.67
CA ASN A 233 -15.63 6.98 12.64
C ASN A 233 -15.78 5.77 13.56
N GLN A 234 -14.81 4.82 13.52
CA GLN A 234 -14.81 3.65 14.39
C GLN A 234 -14.75 4.03 15.88
N ALA A 235 -13.91 5.00 16.24
CA ALA A 235 -13.83 5.48 17.62
C ALA A 235 -15.13 6.17 18.07
N LYS A 236 -15.80 6.88 17.16
CA LYS A 236 -17.11 7.50 17.41
C LYS A 236 -18.22 6.46 17.58
N GLU A 237 -18.28 5.45 16.73
CA GLU A 237 -19.22 4.33 16.82
C GLU A 237 -19.02 3.53 18.11
N ALA A 238 -17.76 3.36 18.55
CA ALA A 238 -17.41 2.73 19.81
C ALA A 238 -17.69 3.61 21.06
N GLY A 239 -18.22 4.83 20.89
CA GLY A 239 -18.52 5.75 21.99
C GLY A 239 -17.30 6.38 22.66
N LYS A 240 -16.09 6.21 22.06
CA LYS A 240 -14.84 6.81 22.56
C LYS A 240 -14.75 8.32 22.29
N ILE A 241 -15.54 8.83 21.36
CA ILE A 241 -15.56 10.23 20.92
C ILE A 241 -16.98 10.79 21.06
N ASN A 242 -17.12 11.92 21.74
CA ASN A 242 -18.37 12.65 21.85
C ASN A 242 -18.54 13.70 20.73
N ASN A 243 -19.65 14.42 20.71
CA ASN A 243 -19.98 15.40 19.68
C ASN A 243 -19.14 16.70 19.73
N SER A 244 -18.27 16.87 20.72
CA SER A 244 -17.34 18.01 20.78
C SER A 244 -16.18 17.86 19.78
N TYR A 245 -15.95 16.66 19.27
CA TYR A 245 -14.91 16.41 18.26
C TYR A 245 -15.54 16.31 16.88
N GLN A 246 -15.20 17.23 16.02
CA GLN A 246 -15.83 17.39 14.71
C GLN A 246 -14.82 17.29 13.56
N VAL A 247 -15.26 16.70 12.47
CA VAL A 247 -14.51 16.71 11.22
C VAL A 247 -14.72 18.07 10.55
N ILE A 248 -13.64 18.86 10.45
CA ILE A 248 -13.66 20.19 9.82
C ILE A 248 -13.16 20.17 8.36
N TRP A 249 -12.56 19.08 7.94
CA TRP A 249 -12.16 18.84 6.55
C TRP A 249 -12.03 17.34 6.24
N LYS A 250 -12.29 16.97 4.98
CA LYS A 250 -12.06 15.63 4.43
C LYS A 250 -11.40 15.74 3.08
N SER A 251 -10.46 14.83 2.78
CA SER A 251 -9.84 14.74 1.47
C SER A 251 -10.78 14.16 0.41
N GLU A 252 -10.36 14.27 -0.84
CA GLU A 252 -10.76 13.36 -1.89
C GLU A 252 -10.37 11.90 -1.55
N PRO A 253 -10.92 10.90 -2.26
CA PRO A 253 -10.54 9.50 -2.05
C PRO A 253 -9.03 9.28 -2.27
N ILE A 254 -8.42 8.51 -1.38
CA ILE A 254 -7.02 8.09 -1.40
C ILE A 254 -7.01 6.59 -1.67
N PRO A 255 -6.19 6.06 -2.60
CA PRO A 255 -6.03 4.63 -2.77
C PRO A 255 -5.68 3.94 -1.47
N GLN A 256 -6.26 2.76 -1.24
CA GLN A 256 -6.07 2.02 0.02
C GLN A 256 -4.60 1.55 0.18
N THR A 257 -4.27 1.23 1.40
CA THR A 257 -2.96 0.75 1.86
C THR A 257 -2.52 -0.48 1.07
N PRO A 258 -1.43 -0.41 0.26
CA PRO A 258 -0.99 -1.55 -0.53
C PRO A 258 -0.28 -2.61 0.30
N ILE A 259 -0.47 -3.86 -0.10
CA ILE A 259 0.44 -4.96 0.17
C ILE A 259 1.51 -4.90 -0.92
N VAL A 260 2.77 -4.77 -0.52
CA VAL A 260 3.89 -4.56 -1.42
C VAL A 260 4.92 -5.68 -1.28
N VAL A 261 5.57 -6.01 -2.39
CA VAL A 261 6.59 -7.05 -2.47
C VAL A 261 7.81 -6.55 -3.24
N SER A 262 8.99 -7.17 -3.04
CA SER A 262 10.11 -7.00 -3.94
C SER A 262 9.94 -7.91 -5.16
N GLN A 263 10.18 -7.39 -6.37
CA GLN A 263 10.19 -8.17 -7.62
C GLN A 263 11.34 -9.20 -7.70
N LYS A 264 12.24 -9.21 -6.72
CA LYS A 264 13.24 -10.28 -6.56
C LYS A 264 12.63 -11.58 -6.00
N LEU A 265 11.43 -11.52 -5.42
CA LEU A 265 10.71 -12.73 -5.09
C LEU A 265 10.42 -13.55 -6.37
N PRO A 266 10.44 -14.89 -6.30
CA PRO A 266 10.04 -15.70 -7.43
C PRO A 266 8.65 -15.31 -7.94
N PRO A 267 8.46 -15.17 -9.25
CA PRO A 267 7.17 -14.79 -9.83
C PRO A 267 6.01 -15.68 -9.35
N GLN A 268 6.27 -16.99 -9.23
CA GLN A 268 5.27 -17.92 -8.70
C GLN A 268 4.83 -17.56 -7.28
N LEU A 269 5.74 -17.16 -6.40
CA LEU A 269 5.37 -16.76 -5.02
C LEU A 269 4.59 -15.45 -5.00
N ILE A 270 4.92 -14.51 -5.90
CA ILE A 270 4.15 -13.27 -6.05
C ILE A 270 2.72 -13.57 -6.48
N ASP A 271 2.53 -14.51 -7.42
CA ASP A 271 1.20 -14.91 -7.87
C ASP A 271 0.44 -15.69 -6.78
N GLU A 272 1.11 -16.58 -6.05
CA GLU A 272 0.52 -17.26 -4.87
C GLU A 272 0.07 -16.24 -3.80
N LEU A 273 0.84 -15.18 -3.56
CA LEU A 273 0.47 -14.10 -2.65
C LEU A 273 -0.76 -13.33 -3.13
N LYS A 274 -0.81 -12.97 -4.42
CA LYS A 274 -1.99 -12.30 -5.02
C LYS A 274 -3.25 -13.15 -4.83
N GLU A 275 -3.18 -14.44 -5.18
CA GLU A 275 -4.31 -15.36 -5.02
C GLU A 275 -4.72 -15.53 -3.55
N ALA A 276 -3.75 -15.62 -2.63
CA ALA A 276 -4.01 -15.72 -1.20
C ALA A 276 -4.78 -14.49 -0.69
N PHE A 277 -4.39 -13.28 -1.10
CA PHE A 277 -5.11 -12.08 -0.68
C PHE A 277 -6.48 -11.96 -1.35
N LEU A 278 -6.61 -12.28 -2.65
CA LEU A 278 -7.91 -12.25 -3.34
C LEU A 278 -8.91 -13.24 -2.75
N SER A 279 -8.42 -14.39 -2.26
CA SER A 279 -9.25 -15.45 -1.65
C SER A 279 -9.46 -15.27 -0.15
N ALA A 280 -8.91 -14.20 0.43
CA ALA A 280 -9.01 -13.96 1.86
C ALA A 280 -10.47 -13.71 2.28
N PRO A 281 -10.93 -14.32 3.38
CA PRO A 281 -12.29 -14.14 3.87
C PRO A 281 -12.65 -12.68 4.12
N VAL A 282 -13.90 -12.32 3.80
CA VAL A 282 -14.46 -11.01 4.17
C VAL A 282 -14.37 -10.82 5.68
N GLY A 283 -14.00 -9.64 6.12
CA GLY A 283 -13.76 -9.33 7.53
C GLY A 283 -12.31 -9.56 7.97
N MET A 284 -11.47 -10.18 7.12
CA MET A 284 -10.03 -10.19 7.35
C MET A 284 -9.46 -8.78 7.15
N LEU A 285 -8.49 -8.43 7.90
CA LEU A 285 -7.98 -7.09 8.18
C LEU A 285 -7.78 -6.15 6.99
N SER A 286 -8.15 -4.88 7.19
CA SER A 286 -7.36 -3.74 6.71
C SER A 286 -6.40 -3.29 7.84
N LEU A 287 -5.32 -2.57 7.51
CA LEU A 287 -4.31 -2.14 8.49
C LEU A 287 -4.83 -1.23 9.61
N ALA A 288 -5.92 -0.52 9.37
CA ALA A 288 -6.54 0.37 10.36
C ALA A 288 -7.34 -0.38 11.44
N GLY A 289 -7.21 -1.72 11.52
CA GLY A 289 -8.08 -2.51 12.38
C GLY A 289 -9.55 -2.54 11.91
N ILE A 290 -9.82 -1.99 10.72
CA ILE A 290 -11.15 -1.93 10.13
C ILE A 290 -11.34 -3.20 9.30
N PRO A 291 -12.41 -3.99 9.52
CA PRO A 291 -12.68 -5.17 8.73
C PRO A 291 -12.78 -4.83 7.24
N SER A 292 -12.01 -5.52 6.39
CA SER A 292 -12.09 -5.35 4.94
C SER A 292 -13.30 -6.09 4.36
N ASN A 293 -13.74 -5.64 3.20
CA ASN A 293 -14.72 -6.37 2.37
C ASN A 293 -14.02 -7.23 1.31
N GLY A 294 -12.89 -7.89 1.72
CA GLY A 294 -11.98 -8.62 0.84
C GLY A 294 -10.85 -7.74 0.31
N TYR A 295 -10.14 -8.24 -0.70
CA TYR A 295 -9.01 -7.56 -1.32
C TYR A 295 -9.20 -7.48 -2.84
N THR A 296 -8.50 -6.55 -3.46
CA THR A 296 -8.42 -6.42 -4.93
C THR A 296 -6.97 -6.27 -5.35
N LEU A 297 -6.65 -6.66 -6.58
CA LEU A 297 -5.35 -6.36 -7.17
C LEU A 297 -5.19 -4.86 -7.37
N VAL A 298 -3.99 -4.39 -7.19
CA VAL A 298 -3.57 -3.01 -7.44
C VAL A 298 -2.23 -2.99 -8.15
N GLN A 299 -1.95 -1.88 -8.82
CA GLN A 299 -0.72 -1.64 -9.55
C GLN A 299 -0.18 -0.24 -9.25
N ASP A 300 1.06 0.03 -9.60
CA ASP A 300 1.74 1.28 -9.31
C ASP A 300 0.99 2.54 -9.80
N SER A 301 0.33 2.46 -10.96
CA SER A 301 -0.47 3.57 -11.52
C SER A 301 -1.72 3.92 -10.69
N ASP A 302 -2.22 3.01 -9.87
CA ASP A 302 -3.36 3.31 -8.98
C ASP A 302 -2.98 4.34 -7.91
N TYR A 303 -1.67 4.53 -7.67
CA TYR A 303 -1.11 5.48 -6.70
C TYR A 303 -0.64 6.80 -7.33
N ASP A 304 -0.90 7.05 -8.62
CA ASP A 304 -0.42 8.25 -9.32
C ASP A 304 -0.90 9.55 -8.67
N ARG A 305 -2.13 9.57 -8.13
CA ARG A 305 -2.62 10.72 -7.38
C ARG A 305 -1.78 10.99 -6.12
N VAL A 306 -1.37 9.94 -5.43
CA VAL A 306 -0.51 10.05 -4.23
C VAL A 306 0.87 10.59 -4.60
N LYS A 307 1.44 10.12 -5.73
CA LYS A 307 2.71 10.64 -6.29
C LYS A 307 2.61 12.15 -6.62
N GLN A 308 1.49 12.57 -7.21
CA GLN A 308 1.24 13.99 -7.51
C GLN A 308 1.19 14.84 -6.23
N VAL A 309 0.44 14.39 -5.20
CA VAL A 309 0.35 15.11 -3.93
C VAL A 309 1.68 15.12 -3.20
N LYS A 310 2.48 14.02 -3.27
CA LYS A 310 3.84 14.00 -2.74
C LYS A 310 4.73 15.05 -3.42
N LYS A 311 4.68 15.15 -4.74
CA LYS A 311 5.42 16.17 -5.50
C LYS A 311 5.04 17.59 -5.04
N GLN A 312 3.74 17.86 -4.88
CA GLN A 312 3.26 19.15 -4.36
C GLN A 312 3.79 19.42 -2.94
N LEU A 313 3.79 18.42 -2.06
CA LEU A 313 4.35 18.55 -0.72
C LEU A 313 5.84 18.90 -0.76
N ASP A 314 6.63 18.16 -1.56
CA ASP A 314 8.07 18.37 -1.68
C ASP A 314 8.39 19.80 -2.22
N GLU A 315 7.64 20.28 -3.20
CA GLU A 315 7.76 21.65 -3.73
C GLU A 315 7.45 22.69 -2.65
N LYS A 316 6.36 22.52 -1.88
CA LYS A 316 5.95 23.44 -0.81
C LYS A 316 6.91 23.45 0.39
N LEU A 317 7.55 22.31 0.67
CA LEU A 317 8.58 22.20 1.71
C LEU A 317 9.97 22.65 1.23
N GLY A 318 10.12 23.12 -0.01
CA GLY A 318 11.40 23.56 -0.57
C GLY A 318 12.40 22.43 -0.80
N LYS A 319 11.97 21.17 -0.82
CA LYS A 319 12.82 20.04 -1.18
C LYS A 319 13.07 20.05 -2.68
N LYS A 320 14.26 20.49 -3.10
CA LYS A 320 14.72 20.30 -4.48
C LYS A 320 14.93 18.80 -4.74
N LYS A 321 14.56 18.37 -5.95
CA LYS A 321 14.86 17.03 -6.45
C LYS A 321 16.35 16.75 -6.52
#